data_f2d8d32ca3c0db78ca68deb512b856de
#
_entry.id   f2d8d32ca3c0db78ca68deb512b856de
#
_cell.length_a   1.000
_cell.length_b   1.000
_cell.length_c   1.000
_cell.angle_alpha   90.00
_cell.angle_beta   90.00
_cell.angle_gamma   90.00
#
_symmetry.space_group_name_H-M   'P 1'
#
loop_
_entity.id
_entity.type
_entity.pdbx_description
1 polymer ?
#
loop_
_entity_poly.entity_id
_entity_poly.type
_entity_poly.pdbx_seq_one_letter_code
_entity_poly.pdbx_strand_id
1 'polypeptide(L)'
;MLRSTFLRSAAIAAISALAFSAGARAEEGKELHVLWSGGQYGDAVEKCINQPFTAATGIKVITESPGGLAKLQAMNEAGNITSTVFDLPTDELKRGTAQGLLEPMDWKAIDPEPMYDEAKDKYGIGTSYFSTIMAYRADAKAPKNWVEFFDTKNFPGKRALPDYPGYTLVFAALGDGVPVDKLFPLDLDRAFKTLNRIKADTIWWQAGAQSAQLLKDNEAQYAIAWSGRVVGKEGIVTSFQDGMLDLSWFGVAKGASAAEKAAAWKWLHWHTNAKNQACVATYISYTGPSPDLDPLLPKDKLKEYPTYSENKKVQWLANAQWWLDNADVVEKRWQEFKLQQ
;
A
#
# COMPACT_ATOMS: atom_id res chain seq x y z
N MET A 1 -33.79 -59.67 -52.61
CA MET A 1 -33.32 -58.72 -53.62
C MET A 1 -33.77 -57.37 -53.04
N LEU A 2 -33.04 -56.44 -52.70
CA LEU A 2 -31.78 -55.83 -53.09
C LEU A 2 -31.06 -55.18 -51.86
N ARG A 3 -29.77 -55.39 -51.82
CA ARG A 3 -28.80 -54.76 -50.92
C ARG A 3 -28.39 -53.38 -51.43
N SER A 4 -27.79 -52.62 -50.46
CA SER A 4 -26.84 -51.49 -50.62
C SER A 4 -27.45 -50.12 -50.92
N THR A 5 -27.28 -49.19 -49.99
CA THR A 5 -26.13 -48.25 -49.94
C THR A 5 -26.26 -47.36 -48.72
N PHE A 6 -25.43 -47.58 -47.69
CA PHE A 6 -25.13 -46.58 -46.67
C PHE A 6 -23.61 -46.58 -46.47
N LEU A 7 -22.93 -45.69 -47.13
CA LEU A 7 -21.55 -45.33 -46.80
C LEU A 7 -21.17 -44.11 -47.63
N ARG A 8 -21.17 -42.92 -47.01
CA ARG A 8 -20.33 -41.74 -47.34
C ARG A 8 -20.97 -40.50 -46.73
N SER A 9 -20.62 -40.17 -45.51
CA SER A 9 -20.67 -38.80 -44.93
C SER A 9 -20.12 -38.81 -43.52
N ALA A 10 -18.82 -39.02 -43.36
CA ALA A 10 -18.15 -38.87 -42.08
C ALA A 10 -16.68 -38.44 -42.32
N ALA A 11 -16.47 -37.26 -42.86
CA ALA A 11 -15.13 -36.71 -43.05
C ALA A 11 -15.09 -35.20 -43.31
N ILE A 12 -15.90 -34.36 -42.64
CA ILE A 12 -15.77 -32.88 -42.74
C ILE A 12 -16.07 -32.19 -41.36
N ALA A 13 -15.83 -32.80 -40.25
CA ALA A 13 -16.05 -32.16 -38.94
C ALA A 13 -14.78 -31.98 -38.09
N ALA A 14 -13.58 -32.18 -38.63
CA ALA A 14 -12.35 -32.19 -37.79
C ALA A 14 -11.36 -31.02 -38.09
N ILE A 15 -11.72 -30.02 -38.90
CA ILE A 15 -10.78 -28.92 -39.24
C ILE A 15 -11.15 -27.57 -38.64
N SER A 16 -12.33 -27.42 -38.03
CA SER A 16 -12.77 -26.11 -37.48
C SER A 16 -12.40 -25.87 -36.01
N ALA A 17 -11.81 -26.83 -35.30
CA ALA A 17 -11.50 -26.71 -33.87
C ALA A 17 -10.06 -26.21 -33.58
N LEU A 18 -9.19 -26.06 -34.59
CA LEU A 18 -7.79 -25.64 -34.40
C LEU A 18 -7.54 -24.16 -34.70
N ALA A 19 -8.52 -23.43 -35.20
CA ALA A 19 -8.35 -22.01 -35.54
C ALA A 19 -8.72 -21.05 -34.41
N PHE A 20 -9.38 -21.52 -33.32
CA PHE A 20 -9.80 -20.67 -32.20
C PHE A 20 -8.74 -20.54 -31.10
N SER A 21 -7.72 -21.38 -31.07
CA SER A 21 -6.65 -21.29 -30.04
C SER A 21 -5.48 -20.39 -30.45
N ALA A 22 -5.39 -19.97 -31.72
CA ALA A 22 -4.32 -19.09 -32.19
C ALA A 22 -4.64 -17.59 -31.98
N GLY A 23 -5.93 -17.22 -31.89
CA GLY A 23 -6.35 -15.83 -31.71
C GLY A 23 -6.16 -15.33 -30.26
N ALA A 24 -6.32 -16.19 -29.27
CA ALA A 24 -6.14 -15.83 -27.86
C ALA A 24 -4.66 -15.65 -27.44
N ARG A 25 -3.74 -16.25 -28.19
CA ARG A 25 -2.29 -16.14 -27.94
C ARG A 25 -1.64 -14.90 -28.56
N ALA A 26 -2.32 -14.20 -29.46
CA ALA A 26 -1.76 -13.05 -30.18
C ALA A 26 -1.90 -11.73 -29.40
N GLU A 27 -2.65 -11.67 -28.30
CA GLU A 27 -2.81 -10.49 -27.43
C GLU A 27 -2.00 -10.57 -26.13
N GLU A 28 -1.34 -11.67 -25.87
CA GLU A 28 -0.51 -11.87 -24.69
C GLU A 28 0.62 -10.82 -24.68
N GLY A 29 0.63 -9.96 -23.64
CA GLY A 29 1.60 -8.85 -23.49
C GLY A 29 1.12 -7.50 -24.01
N LYS A 30 -0.10 -7.39 -24.57
CA LYS A 30 -0.72 -6.09 -24.91
C LYS A 30 -1.54 -5.49 -23.77
N GLU A 31 -1.88 -6.27 -22.77
CA GLU A 31 -2.56 -5.85 -21.56
C GLU A 31 -1.73 -6.25 -20.34
N LEU A 32 -1.74 -5.38 -19.32
CA LEU A 32 -1.15 -5.61 -18.01
C LEU A 32 -2.24 -5.47 -16.95
N HIS A 33 -2.55 -6.54 -16.27
CA HIS A 33 -3.54 -6.56 -15.19
C HIS A 33 -2.89 -6.26 -13.84
N VAL A 34 -3.39 -5.23 -13.16
CA VAL A 34 -2.88 -4.74 -11.88
C VAL A 34 -4.00 -4.72 -10.85
N LEU A 35 -3.81 -5.41 -9.75
CA LEU A 35 -4.66 -5.32 -8.57
C LEU A 35 -4.05 -4.39 -7.53
N TRP A 36 -4.75 -3.30 -7.21
CA TRP A 36 -4.24 -2.28 -6.32
C TRP A 36 -5.28 -1.71 -5.36
N SER A 37 -4.84 -0.83 -4.44
CA SER A 37 -5.72 -0.19 -3.45
C SER A 37 -6.71 0.82 -4.03
N GLY A 38 -6.47 1.33 -5.24
CA GLY A 38 -7.38 2.27 -5.93
C GLY A 38 -7.51 3.65 -5.27
N GLY A 39 -8.69 4.26 -5.41
CA GLY A 39 -9.01 5.57 -4.85
C GLY A 39 -8.16 6.70 -5.42
N GLN A 40 -8.00 7.81 -4.68
CA GLN A 40 -7.28 9.00 -5.13
C GLN A 40 -5.84 8.71 -5.60
N TYR A 41 -5.15 7.76 -4.97
CA TYR A 41 -3.82 7.31 -5.42
C TYR A 41 -3.91 6.61 -6.77
N GLY A 42 -4.86 5.69 -6.94
CA GLY A 42 -5.11 5.01 -8.21
C GLY A 42 -5.43 5.98 -9.35
N ASP A 43 -6.29 6.97 -9.10
CA ASP A 43 -6.63 8.01 -10.08
C ASP A 43 -5.41 8.84 -10.49
N ALA A 44 -4.51 9.13 -9.54
CA ALA A 44 -3.28 9.86 -9.81
C ALA A 44 -2.31 9.04 -10.66
N VAL A 45 -2.12 7.76 -10.32
CA VAL A 45 -1.26 6.83 -11.10
C VAL A 45 -1.84 6.60 -12.49
N GLU A 46 -3.17 6.49 -12.62
CA GLU A 46 -3.81 6.37 -13.94
C GLU A 46 -3.44 7.54 -14.85
N LYS A 47 -3.54 8.78 -14.36
CA LYS A 47 -3.23 10.00 -15.14
C LYS A 47 -1.76 10.17 -15.40
N CYS A 48 -0.92 9.93 -14.41
CA CYS A 48 0.50 10.31 -14.45
C CYS A 48 1.40 9.19 -14.99
N ILE A 49 0.95 7.92 -14.94
CA ILE A 49 1.76 6.77 -15.29
C ILE A 49 1.07 5.90 -16.34
N ASN A 50 -0.14 5.37 -16.07
CA ASN A 50 -0.77 4.37 -16.93
C ASN A 50 -1.11 4.91 -18.31
N GLN A 51 -1.76 6.07 -18.40
CA GLN A 51 -2.12 6.68 -19.68
C GLN A 51 -0.88 7.04 -20.52
N PRO A 52 0.15 7.74 -19.99
CA PRO A 52 1.39 7.97 -20.70
C PRO A 52 2.13 6.70 -21.10
N PHE A 53 2.18 5.69 -20.23
CA PHE A 53 2.78 4.40 -20.50
C PHE A 53 2.07 3.69 -21.67
N THR A 54 0.75 3.63 -21.64
CA THR A 54 -0.06 3.03 -22.72
C THR A 54 0.15 3.76 -24.05
N ALA A 55 0.17 5.10 -24.02
CA ALA A 55 0.42 5.91 -25.22
C ALA A 55 1.81 5.67 -25.83
N ALA A 56 2.83 5.46 -24.98
CA ALA A 56 4.20 5.25 -25.44
C ALA A 56 4.49 3.81 -25.88
N THR A 57 3.86 2.81 -25.27
CA THR A 57 4.22 1.40 -25.43
C THR A 57 3.17 0.59 -26.20
N GLY A 58 1.93 1.07 -26.28
CA GLY A 58 0.77 0.32 -26.77
C GLY A 58 0.27 -0.75 -25.79
N ILE A 59 0.88 -0.92 -24.62
CA ILE A 59 0.45 -1.87 -23.59
C ILE A 59 -0.63 -1.20 -22.76
N LYS A 60 -1.84 -1.76 -22.75
CA LYS A 60 -2.96 -1.25 -21.96
C LYS A 60 -2.84 -1.73 -20.51
N VAL A 61 -2.94 -0.83 -19.53
CA VAL A 61 -3.00 -1.19 -18.12
C VAL A 61 -4.45 -1.32 -17.69
N ILE A 62 -4.81 -2.50 -17.20
CA ILE A 62 -6.14 -2.82 -16.67
C ILE A 62 -6.03 -2.90 -15.15
N THR A 63 -6.72 -2.00 -14.47
CA THR A 63 -6.64 -1.90 -13.01
C THR A 63 -7.93 -2.36 -12.34
N GLU A 64 -7.81 -3.12 -11.27
CA GLU A 64 -8.91 -3.58 -10.44
C GLU A 64 -8.64 -3.27 -8.97
N SER A 65 -9.71 -3.05 -8.20
CA SER A 65 -9.67 -2.76 -6.77
C SER A 65 -10.77 -3.57 -6.02
N PRO A 66 -10.55 -3.93 -4.77
CA PRO A 66 -9.32 -3.79 -3.99
C PRO A 66 -8.22 -4.78 -4.43
N GLY A 67 -6.96 -4.41 -4.18
CA GLY A 67 -5.80 -5.30 -4.28
C GLY A 67 -5.63 -6.20 -3.04
N GLY A 68 -4.38 -6.59 -2.78
CA GLY A 68 -3.97 -7.28 -1.57
C GLY A 68 -3.66 -8.76 -1.73
N LEU A 69 -2.97 -9.30 -0.73
CA LEU A 69 -2.45 -10.67 -0.72
C LEU A 69 -3.56 -11.73 -0.78
N ALA A 70 -4.71 -11.50 -0.14
CA ALA A 70 -5.80 -12.47 -0.10
C ALA A 70 -6.32 -12.85 -1.51
N LYS A 71 -6.36 -11.88 -2.44
CA LYS A 71 -6.74 -12.16 -3.82
C LYS A 71 -5.69 -12.98 -4.55
N LEU A 72 -4.41 -12.70 -4.35
CA LEU A 72 -3.31 -13.48 -4.91
C LEU A 72 -3.35 -14.92 -4.39
N GLN A 73 -3.60 -15.12 -3.09
CA GLN A 73 -3.77 -16.45 -2.50
C GLN A 73 -4.92 -17.21 -3.17
N ALA A 74 -6.10 -16.60 -3.30
CA ALA A 74 -7.24 -17.22 -3.94
C ALA A 74 -6.98 -17.60 -5.41
N MET A 75 -6.30 -16.73 -6.18
CA MET A 75 -5.92 -17.02 -7.56
C MET A 75 -4.91 -18.18 -7.64
N ASN A 76 -3.94 -18.23 -6.72
CA ASN A 76 -2.97 -19.31 -6.66
C ASN A 76 -3.63 -20.65 -6.29
N GLU A 77 -4.54 -20.67 -5.31
CA GLU A 77 -5.31 -21.85 -4.93
C GLU A 77 -6.19 -22.37 -6.07
N ALA A 78 -6.78 -21.46 -6.85
CA ALA A 78 -7.56 -21.80 -8.03
C ALA A 78 -6.70 -22.24 -9.24
N GLY A 79 -5.37 -22.09 -9.16
CA GLY A 79 -4.45 -22.39 -10.28
C GLY A 79 -4.66 -21.47 -11.49
N ASN A 80 -5.25 -20.29 -11.28
CA ASN A 80 -5.59 -19.33 -12.32
C ASN A 80 -5.19 -17.91 -11.93
N ILE A 81 -4.02 -17.46 -12.36
CA ILE A 81 -3.51 -16.11 -12.11
C ILE A 81 -4.06 -15.20 -13.20
N THR A 82 -5.00 -14.32 -12.83
CA THR A 82 -5.67 -13.38 -13.74
C THR A 82 -5.13 -11.96 -13.66
N SER A 83 -4.30 -11.67 -12.66
CA SER A 83 -3.63 -10.38 -12.51
C SER A 83 -2.15 -10.58 -12.26
N THR A 84 -1.34 -9.78 -12.94
CA THR A 84 0.13 -9.93 -12.93
C THR A 84 0.77 -9.19 -11.78
N VAL A 85 0.31 -7.98 -11.48
CA VAL A 85 0.91 -7.09 -10.48
C VAL A 85 -0.07 -6.84 -9.35
N PHE A 86 0.45 -6.86 -8.11
CA PHE A 86 -0.32 -6.66 -6.88
C PHE A 86 0.29 -5.54 -6.05
N ASP A 87 -0.55 -4.57 -5.65
CA ASP A 87 -0.23 -3.56 -4.65
C ASP A 87 -0.39 -4.17 -3.26
N LEU A 88 0.71 -4.20 -2.51
CA LEU A 88 0.84 -4.88 -1.23
C LEU A 88 1.41 -3.92 -0.19
N PRO A 89 0.82 -3.80 1.00
CA PRO A 89 1.52 -3.27 2.17
C PRO A 89 2.78 -4.08 2.48
N THR A 90 3.70 -3.50 3.24
CA THR A 90 5.00 -4.14 3.52
C THR A 90 4.85 -5.50 4.20
N ASP A 91 3.91 -5.66 5.13
CA ASP A 91 3.63 -6.95 5.79
C ASP A 91 3.08 -8.01 4.82
N GLU A 92 2.20 -7.61 3.89
CA GLU A 92 1.65 -8.51 2.87
C GLU A 92 2.70 -8.94 1.85
N LEU A 93 3.60 -8.05 1.43
CA LEU A 93 4.76 -8.41 0.60
C LEU A 93 5.58 -9.52 1.28
N LYS A 94 5.90 -9.36 2.57
CA LYS A 94 6.69 -10.34 3.32
C LYS A 94 5.95 -11.67 3.45
N ARG A 95 4.65 -11.65 3.76
CA ARG A 95 3.82 -12.88 3.82
C ARG A 95 3.72 -13.57 2.47
N GLY A 96 3.45 -12.84 1.39
CA GLY A 96 3.39 -13.39 0.03
C GLY A 96 4.72 -14.00 -0.41
N THR A 97 5.84 -13.36 -0.01
CA THR A 97 7.20 -13.89 -0.22
C THR A 97 7.40 -15.21 0.53
N ALA A 98 7.07 -15.26 1.82
CA ALA A 98 7.22 -16.46 2.66
C ALA A 98 6.37 -17.64 2.14
N GLN A 99 5.21 -17.37 1.57
CA GLN A 99 4.32 -18.35 0.94
C GLN A 99 4.74 -18.74 -0.48
N GLY A 100 5.78 -18.10 -1.04
CA GLY A 100 6.26 -18.39 -2.39
C GLY A 100 5.31 -17.99 -3.51
N LEU A 101 4.48 -16.97 -3.29
CA LEU A 101 3.46 -16.49 -4.23
C LEU A 101 3.94 -15.42 -5.21
N LEU A 102 5.15 -14.89 -5.00
CA LEU A 102 5.71 -13.79 -5.77
C LEU A 102 6.91 -14.23 -6.60
N GLU A 103 7.06 -13.63 -7.78
CA GLU A 103 8.25 -13.74 -8.62
C GLU A 103 9.38 -12.86 -8.07
N PRO A 104 10.64 -13.30 -8.16
CA PRO A 104 11.76 -12.41 -7.93
C PRO A 104 11.78 -11.25 -8.94
N MET A 105 12.09 -10.04 -8.47
CA MET A 105 12.23 -8.87 -9.34
C MET A 105 13.41 -9.05 -10.30
N ASP A 106 13.16 -8.90 -11.59
CA ASP A 106 14.22 -8.81 -12.59
C ASP A 106 14.72 -7.37 -12.70
N TRP A 107 15.60 -6.98 -11.79
CA TRP A 107 16.16 -5.64 -11.72
C TRP A 107 16.85 -5.18 -12.99
N LYS A 108 17.38 -6.13 -13.79
CA LYS A 108 17.99 -5.83 -15.07
C LYS A 108 16.93 -5.49 -16.13
N ALA A 109 15.81 -6.20 -16.14
CA ALA A 109 14.72 -5.95 -17.07
C ALA A 109 13.90 -4.72 -16.68
N ILE A 110 13.78 -4.43 -15.37
CA ILE A 110 13.13 -3.21 -14.87
C ILE A 110 13.97 -1.99 -15.21
N ASP A 111 15.32 -2.07 -15.08
CA ASP A 111 16.25 -0.95 -15.32
C ASP A 111 15.80 0.34 -14.60
N PRO A 112 15.64 0.34 -13.26
CA PRO A 112 15.03 1.43 -12.54
C PRO A 112 15.88 2.70 -12.58
N GLU A 113 15.23 3.87 -12.65
CA GLU A 113 15.87 5.14 -12.33
C GLU A 113 16.33 5.17 -10.85
N PRO A 114 17.14 6.15 -10.42
CA PRO A 114 17.60 6.25 -9.04
C PRO A 114 16.45 6.17 -8.04
N MET A 115 16.54 5.23 -7.11
CA MET A 115 15.57 5.03 -6.04
C MET A 115 16.27 4.66 -4.73
N TYR A 116 15.62 4.97 -3.60
CA TYR A 116 16.13 4.60 -2.29
C TYR A 116 16.32 3.08 -2.16
N ASP A 117 17.38 2.65 -1.48
CA ASP A 117 17.70 1.21 -1.35
C ASP A 117 16.65 0.46 -0.53
N GLU A 118 16.05 1.11 0.47
CA GLU A 118 14.95 0.54 1.25
C GLU A 118 13.68 0.28 0.45
N ALA A 119 13.55 0.83 -0.77
CA ALA A 119 12.47 0.57 -1.69
C ALA A 119 12.75 -0.57 -2.68
N LYS A 120 13.86 -1.29 -2.50
CA LYS A 120 14.24 -2.46 -3.31
C LYS A 120 14.17 -3.72 -2.46
N ASP A 121 13.29 -4.65 -2.82
CA ASP A 121 13.20 -5.98 -2.22
C ASP A 121 13.39 -7.04 -3.30
N LYS A 122 13.83 -8.24 -2.93
CA LYS A 122 13.97 -9.34 -3.88
C LYS A 122 12.67 -9.67 -4.61
N TYR A 123 11.52 -9.45 -3.98
CA TYR A 123 10.20 -9.83 -4.47
C TYR A 123 9.23 -8.66 -4.64
N GLY A 124 9.72 -7.43 -4.48
CA GLY A 124 8.90 -6.24 -4.59
C GLY A 124 9.69 -4.99 -4.93
N ILE A 125 9.01 -4.03 -5.51
CA ILE A 125 9.49 -2.68 -5.73
C ILE A 125 8.60 -1.70 -4.97
N GLY A 126 9.20 -0.86 -4.12
CA GLY A 126 8.50 0.21 -3.42
C GLY A 126 8.02 1.27 -4.40
N THR A 127 6.79 1.71 -4.26
CA THR A 127 6.15 2.60 -5.24
C THR A 127 5.70 3.92 -4.67
N SER A 128 5.25 3.93 -3.42
CA SER A 128 4.85 5.16 -2.75
C SER A 128 5.14 5.11 -1.26
N TYR A 129 5.76 6.17 -0.77
CA TYR A 129 5.87 6.43 0.64
C TYR A 129 4.62 7.14 1.15
N PHE A 130 4.16 6.69 2.30
CA PHE A 130 3.18 7.37 3.12
C PHE A 130 3.65 7.35 4.58
N SER A 131 3.12 8.25 5.37
CA SER A 131 3.44 8.27 6.80
C SER A 131 2.19 8.04 7.62
N THR A 132 2.32 7.33 8.73
CA THR A 132 1.36 7.34 9.81
C THR A 132 1.83 8.38 10.82
N ILE A 133 1.03 9.42 11.03
CA ILE A 133 1.43 10.64 11.73
C ILE A 133 0.38 11.09 12.73
N MET A 134 0.79 12.01 13.58
CA MET A 134 -0.10 12.76 14.45
C MET A 134 -0.84 13.82 13.64
N ALA A 135 -2.16 13.86 13.83
CA ALA A 135 -3.02 14.94 13.34
C ALA A 135 -3.94 15.43 14.46
N TYR A 136 -4.29 16.70 14.43
CA TYR A 136 -5.20 17.29 15.41
C TYR A 136 -5.92 18.50 14.84
N ARG A 137 -7.05 18.83 15.43
CA ARG A 137 -7.81 20.04 15.06
C ARG A 137 -7.01 21.29 15.38
N ALA A 138 -7.07 22.29 14.51
CA ALA A 138 -6.35 23.55 14.68
C ALA A 138 -6.79 24.35 15.93
N ASP A 139 -8.02 24.11 16.42
CA ASP A 139 -8.56 24.72 17.65
C ASP A 139 -8.29 23.88 18.92
N ALA A 140 -7.73 22.67 18.77
CA ALA A 140 -7.34 21.85 19.92
C ALA A 140 -5.97 22.25 20.47
N LYS A 141 -5.71 21.92 21.74
CA LYS A 141 -4.39 22.08 22.35
C LYS A 141 -3.39 21.20 21.62
N ALA A 142 -2.34 21.81 21.07
CA ALA A 142 -1.33 21.12 20.28
C ALA A 142 -0.44 20.19 21.12
N PRO A 143 -0.44 18.86 20.91
CA PRO A 143 0.51 17.96 21.56
C PRO A 143 1.88 18.05 20.87
N LYS A 144 2.95 18.06 21.66
CA LYS A 144 4.33 18.15 21.14
C LYS A 144 4.95 16.82 20.77
N ASN A 145 4.43 15.74 21.32
CA ASN A 145 4.93 14.38 21.16
C ASN A 145 3.83 13.35 21.45
N TRP A 146 4.15 12.06 21.27
CA TRP A 146 3.18 11.00 21.48
C TRP A 146 2.77 10.82 22.95
N VAL A 147 3.64 11.16 23.92
CA VAL A 147 3.27 11.12 25.35
C VAL A 147 2.14 12.10 25.64
N GLU A 148 2.24 13.33 25.13
CA GLU A 148 1.18 14.33 25.23
C GLU A 148 -0.08 13.94 24.43
N PHE A 149 0.07 13.31 23.27
CA PHE A 149 -1.06 12.80 22.49
C PHE A 149 -1.90 11.79 23.27
N PHE A 150 -1.26 10.91 24.07
CA PHE A 150 -1.96 9.90 24.87
C PHE A 150 -2.34 10.38 26.29
N ASP A 151 -2.07 11.63 26.63
CA ASP A 151 -2.47 12.25 27.92
C ASP A 151 -3.85 12.91 27.78
N THR A 152 -4.92 12.14 28.02
CA THR A 152 -6.30 12.66 27.94
C THR A 152 -6.64 13.67 29.02
N LYS A 153 -5.88 13.71 30.13
CA LYS A 153 -6.11 14.65 31.23
C LYS A 153 -5.68 16.07 30.88
N ASN A 154 -4.50 16.23 30.30
CA ASN A 154 -3.94 17.54 29.97
C ASN A 154 -4.27 17.98 28.53
N PHE A 155 -4.64 17.04 27.68
CA PHE A 155 -5.07 17.21 26.29
C PHE A 155 -6.46 16.58 26.12
N PRO A 156 -7.53 17.22 26.60
CA PRO A 156 -8.88 16.65 26.62
C PRO A 156 -9.44 16.49 25.22
N GLY A 157 -10.31 15.49 25.04
CA GLY A 157 -11.00 15.18 23.80
C GLY A 157 -10.74 13.76 23.32
N LYS A 158 -11.48 13.33 22.30
CA LYS A 158 -11.37 11.98 21.74
C LYS A 158 -10.21 11.83 20.76
N ARG A 159 -9.72 10.60 20.65
CA ARG A 159 -8.66 10.19 19.71
C ARG A 159 -9.25 9.27 18.66
N ALA A 160 -9.08 9.63 17.38
CA ALA A 160 -9.37 8.74 16.26
C ALA A 160 -8.13 7.86 15.98
N LEU A 161 -8.24 6.57 16.25
CA LEU A 161 -7.14 5.61 16.08
C LEU A 161 -7.46 4.58 14.99
N PRO A 162 -6.46 4.11 14.22
CA PRO A 162 -6.67 3.03 13.25
C PRO A 162 -6.99 1.70 13.95
N ASP A 163 -8.00 0.99 13.47
CA ASP A 163 -8.33 -0.37 13.92
C ASP A 163 -7.38 -1.40 13.29
N TYR A 164 -6.08 -1.09 13.33
CA TYR A 164 -4.99 -1.90 12.81
C TYR A 164 -3.85 -1.93 13.82
N PRO A 165 -3.49 -3.11 14.38
CA PRO A 165 -2.48 -3.19 15.44
C PRO A 165 -1.13 -2.63 15.00
N GLY A 166 -0.71 -2.85 13.73
CA GLY A 166 0.55 -2.36 13.19
C GLY A 166 0.68 -0.83 13.16
N TYR A 167 -0.43 -0.13 13.02
CA TYR A 167 -0.48 1.34 12.99
C TYR A 167 -0.94 1.96 14.31
N THR A 168 -1.13 1.18 15.36
CA THR A 168 -1.64 1.70 16.65
C THR A 168 -0.72 1.35 17.83
N LEU A 169 -0.28 0.09 17.92
CA LEU A 169 0.51 -0.36 19.09
C LEU A 169 1.88 0.32 19.18
N VAL A 170 2.52 0.62 18.06
CA VAL A 170 3.80 1.34 18.02
C VAL A 170 3.67 2.75 18.61
N PHE A 171 2.62 3.47 18.25
CA PHE A 171 2.37 4.81 18.79
C PHE A 171 1.91 4.77 20.25
N ALA A 172 1.21 3.72 20.66
CA ALA A 172 0.87 3.52 22.06
C ALA A 172 2.13 3.28 22.92
N ALA A 173 3.13 2.56 22.41
CA ALA A 173 4.43 2.40 23.07
C ALA A 173 5.19 3.74 23.17
N LEU A 174 5.22 4.53 22.09
CA LEU A 174 5.76 5.90 22.12
C LEU A 174 5.00 6.78 23.13
N GLY A 175 3.68 6.61 23.22
CA GLY A 175 2.81 7.28 24.20
C GLY A 175 3.08 6.88 25.67
N ASP A 176 3.70 5.72 25.89
CA ASP A 176 4.23 5.31 27.19
C ASP A 176 5.68 5.76 27.44
N GLY A 177 6.23 6.57 26.53
CA GLY A 177 7.58 7.14 26.64
C GLY A 177 8.70 6.19 26.19
N VAL A 178 8.41 5.16 25.40
CA VAL A 178 9.45 4.35 24.75
C VAL A 178 10.14 5.20 23.69
N PRO A 179 11.47 5.36 23.71
CA PRO A 179 12.19 6.08 22.66
C PRO A 179 12.09 5.34 21.32
N VAL A 180 12.08 6.08 20.20
CA VAL A 180 12.00 5.52 18.84
C VAL A 180 13.08 4.48 18.56
N ASP A 181 14.32 4.74 18.97
CA ASP A 181 15.46 3.83 18.79
C ASP A 181 15.39 2.54 19.65
N LYS A 182 14.44 2.46 20.58
CA LYS A 182 14.17 1.30 21.44
C LYS A 182 12.77 0.72 21.24
N LEU A 183 12.11 1.08 20.14
CA LEU A 183 10.72 0.66 19.90
C LEU A 183 10.60 -0.84 19.63
N PHE A 184 11.61 -1.43 19.01
CA PHE A 184 11.64 -2.87 18.73
C PHE A 184 12.76 -3.60 19.47
N PRO A 185 12.50 -4.82 19.99
CA PRO A 185 11.22 -5.55 19.94
C PRO A 185 10.11 -4.82 20.69
N LEU A 186 8.91 -4.74 20.11
CA LEU A 186 7.79 -4.00 20.67
C LEU A 186 7.30 -4.65 21.98
N ASP A 187 7.28 -3.85 23.04
CA ASP A 187 6.68 -4.25 24.33
C ASP A 187 5.14 -4.12 24.24
N LEU A 188 4.51 -5.26 23.94
CA LEU A 188 3.06 -5.33 23.80
C LEU A 188 2.32 -4.98 25.09
N ASP A 189 2.88 -5.32 26.26
CA ASP A 189 2.22 -5.04 27.56
C ASP A 189 2.14 -3.53 27.82
N ARG A 190 3.22 -2.80 27.55
CA ARG A 190 3.23 -1.33 27.64
C ARG A 190 2.28 -0.70 26.61
N ALA A 191 2.28 -1.17 25.36
CA ALA A 191 1.41 -0.66 24.31
C ALA A 191 -0.07 -0.84 24.68
N PHE A 192 -0.50 -2.05 25.05
CA PHE A 192 -1.88 -2.30 25.45
C PHE A 192 -2.28 -1.58 26.73
N LYS A 193 -1.38 -1.44 27.72
CA LYS A 193 -1.63 -0.64 28.91
C LYS A 193 -1.94 0.81 28.56
N THR A 194 -1.21 1.39 27.61
CA THR A 194 -1.45 2.76 27.13
C THR A 194 -2.80 2.87 26.42
N LEU A 195 -3.15 1.93 25.54
CA LEU A 195 -4.45 1.92 24.89
C LEU A 195 -5.60 1.77 25.89
N ASN A 196 -5.45 0.92 26.91
CA ASN A 196 -6.47 0.75 27.94
C ASN A 196 -6.74 2.06 28.71
N ARG A 197 -5.72 2.90 28.92
CA ARG A 197 -5.90 4.20 29.60
C ARG A 197 -6.82 5.15 28.84
N ILE A 198 -6.83 5.08 27.51
CA ILE A 198 -7.58 6.00 26.65
C ILE A 198 -8.76 5.35 25.95
N LYS A 199 -9.08 4.09 26.25
CA LYS A 199 -10.07 3.30 25.50
C LYS A 199 -11.43 3.97 25.43
N ALA A 200 -11.89 4.58 26.54
CA ALA A 200 -13.17 5.30 26.60
C ALA A 200 -13.18 6.58 25.75
N ASP A 201 -12.01 7.15 25.46
CA ASP A 201 -11.83 8.35 24.65
C ASP A 201 -11.37 8.04 23.22
N THR A 202 -11.46 6.77 22.80
CA THR A 202 -11.00 6.33 21.47
C THR A 202 -12.18 6.07 20.54
N ILE A 203 -12.08 6.59 19.32
CA ILE A 203 -12.92 6.24 18.17
C ILE A 203 -12.05 5.47 17.18
N TRP A 204 -12.45 4.24 16.88
CA TRP A 204 -11.72 3.37 15.95
C TRP A 204 -12.15 3.61 14.50
N TRP A 205 -11.21 3.82 13.61
CA TRP A 205 -11.49 3.93 12.18
C TRP A 205 -10.85 2.78 11.38
N GLN A 206 -11.55 2.37 10.31
CA GLN A 206 -11.12 1.28 9.42
C GLN A 206 -10.79 1.79 8.00
N ALA A 207 -11.38 2.88 7.56
CA ALA A 207 -11.06 3.51 6.29
C ALA A 207 -10.30 4.83 6.53
N GLY A 208 -9.16 5.01 5.86
CA GLY A 208 -8.28 6.17 6.10
C GLY A 208 -8.97 7.54 6.00
N ALA A 209 -9.99 7.68 5.14
CA ALA A 209 -10.77 8.92 5.04
C ALA A 209 -11.53 9.27 6.32
N GLN A 210 -11.90 8.27 7.14
CA GLN A 210 -12.62 8.50 8.39
C GLN A 210 -11.80 9.31 9.38
N SER A 211 -10.46 9.16 9.42
CA SER A 211 -9.60 9.91 10.33
C SER A 211 -9.72 11.43 10.13
N ALA A 212 -9.72 11.89 8.88
CA ALA A 212 -9.91 13.30 8.55
C ALA A 212 -11.35 13.76 8.80
N GLN A 213 -12.33 12.90 8.51
CA GLN A 213 -13.75 13.23 8.73
C GLN A 213 -14.07 13.42 10.22
N LEU A 214 -13.62 12.51 11.08
CA LEU A 214 -13.80 12.60 12.53
C LEU A 214 -13.20 13.89 13.13
N LEU A 215 -12.05 14.35 12.60
CA LEU A 215 -11.46 15.62 13.00
C LEU A 215 -12.31 16.81 12.52
N LYS A 216 -12.78 16.81 11.26
CA LYS A 216 -13.59 17.88 10.68
C LYS A 216 -14.93 18.04 11.38
N ASP A 217 -15.58 16.93 11.68
CA ASP A 217 -16.90 16.90 12.32
C ASP A 217 -16.83 17.16 13.84
N ASN A 218 -15.61 17.39 14.36
CA ASN A 218 -15.36 17.60 15.79
C ASN A 218 -15.78 16.41 16.67
N GLU A 219 -15.81 15.21 16.10
CA GLU A 219 -16.03 13.97 16.83
C GLU A 219 -14.76 13.50 17.54
N ALA A 220 -13.58 13.80 16.96
CA ALA A 220 -12.28 13.63 17.60
C ALA A 220 -11.47 14.92 17.54
N GLN A 221 -10.62 15.16 18.54
CA GLN A 221 -9.72 16.30 18.58
C GLN A 221 -8.33 15.93 18.07
N TYR A 222 -7.96 14.65 18.17
CA TYR A 222 -6.65 14.10 17.81
C TYR A 222 -6.83 12.84 16.98
N ALA A 223 -5.88 12.57 16.10
CA ALA A 223 -5.89 11.34 15.31
C ALA A 223 -4.48 10.79 15.08
N ILE A 224 -4.35 9.48 15.07
CA ILE A 224 -3.31 8.79 14.32
C ILE A 224 -3.88 8.60 12.93
N ALA A 225 -3.19 9.10 11.90
CA ALA A 225 -3.74 9.12 10.55
C ALA A 225 -2.67 8.93 9.48
N TRP A 226 -3.07 8.43 8.32
CA TRP A 226 -2.17 8.39 7.16
C TRP A 226 -2.05 9.78 6.53
N SER A 227 -0.82 10.20 6.25
CA SER A 227 -0.47 11.55 5.80
C SER A 227 -1.32 12.04 4.64
N GLY A 228 -1.51 11.25 3.58
CA GLY A 228 -2.31 11.63 2.42
C GLY A 228 -3.81 11.86 2.71
N ARG A 229 -4.27 11.59 3.93
CA ARG A 229 -5.67 11.82 4.33
C ARG A 229 -5.86 13.12 5.09
N VAL A 230 -4.84 13.59 5.78
CA VAL A 230 -4.92 14.72 6.74
C VAL A 230 -4.03 15.90 6.40
N VAL A 231 -2.91 15.67 5.71
CA VAL A 231 -1.98 16.76 5.35
C VAL A 231 -2.63 17.75 4.37
N GLY A 232 -2.43 19.04 4.60
CA GLY A 232 -2.99 20.11 3.77
C GLY A 232 -4.51 20.27 3.87
N LYS A 233 -5.18 19.60 4.83
CA LYS A 233 -6.63 19.75 5.02
C LYS A 233 -6.93 20.92 5.95
N GLU A 234 -7.89 21.74 5.54
CA GLU A 234 -8.35 22.91 6.32
C GLU A 234 -8.81 22.49 7.73
N GLY A 235 -8.40 23.26 8.73
CA GLY A 235 -8.74 23.00 10.13
C GLY A 235 -7.99 21.83 10.79
N ILE A 236 -7.06 21.18 10.07
CA ILE A 236 -6.25 20.08 10.59
C ILE A 236 -4.78 20.48 10.60
N VAL A 237 -4.12 20.28 11.73
CA VAL A 237 -2.67 20.42 11.89
C VAL A 237 -2.05 19.04 11.95
N THR A 238 -0.88 18.86 11.35
CA THR A 238 -0.18 17.57 11.28
C THR A 238 1.26 17.71 11.75
N SER A 239 1.83 16.62 12.28
CA SER A 239 3.23 16.53 12.66
C SER A 239 3.84 15.21 12.19
N PHE A 240 4.95 15.29 11.48
CA PHE A 240 5.75 14.12 11.07
C PHE A 240 6.74 13.67 12.16
N GLN A 241 6.88 14.45 13.25
CA GLN A 241 7.80 14.13 14.34
C GLN A 241 7.47 12.76 14.95
N ASP A 242 8.46 11.87 14.98
CA ASP A 242 8.33 10.48 15.41
C ASP A 242 7.19 9.72 14.71
N GLY A 243 6.88 10.13 13.48
CA GLY A 243 5.95 9.43 12.60
C GLY A 243 6.57 8.16 12.00
N MET A 244 5.73 7.21 11.63
CA MET A 244 6.15 6.00 10.95
C MET A 244 6.07 6.20 9.43
N LEU A 245 7.21 6.08 8.75
CA LEU A 245 7.32 6.07 7.31
C LEU A 245 7.18 4.63 6.81
N ASP A 246 6.28 4.40 5.87
CA ASP A 246 6.03 3.07 5.30
C ASP A 246 5.92 3.17 3.78
N LEU A 247 5.95 2.02 3.11
CA LEU A 247 5.86 1.90 1.66
C LEU A 247 4.68 1.03 1.23
N SER A 248 4.07 1.41 0.10
CA SER A 248 3.34 0.47 -0.73
C SER A 248 4.30 -0.19 -1.71
N TRP A 249 4.07 -1.45 -2.02
CA TRP A 249 4.92 -2.25 -2.87
C TRP A 249 4.13 -2.83 -4.03
N PHE A 250 4.75 -2.93 -5.19
CA PHE A 250 4.28 -3.81 -6.24
C PHE A 250 5.07 -5.12 -6.25
N GLY A 251 4.34 -6.22 -6.10
CA GLY A 251 4.83 -7.57 -6.30
C GLY A 251 4.28 -8.14 -7.61
N VAL A 252 5.04 -9.02 -8.26
CA VAL A 252 4.61 -9.75 -9.45
C VAL A 252 4.23 -11.17 -9.06
N ALA A 253 3.05 -11.61 -9.49
CA ALA A 253 2.54 -12.94 -9.17
C ALA A 253 3.40 -14.05 -9.77
N LYS A 254 3.72 -15.07 -8.97
CA LYS A 254 4.33 -16.29 -9.47
C LYS A 254 3.35 -17.01 -10.39
N GLY A 255 3.84 -17.47 -11.55
CA GLY A 255 3.01 -18.13 -12.54
C GLY A 255 2.47 -17.20 -13.65
N ALA A 256 2.73 -15.88 -13.58
CA ALA A 256 2.51 -14.98 -14.70
C ALA A 256 3.37 -15.41 -15.90
N SER A 257 2.81 -15.28 -17.11
CA SER A 257 3.50 -15.63 -18.35
C SER A 257 4.75 -14.75 -18.59
N ALA A 258 5.64 -15.18 -19.46
CA ALA A 258 6.82 -14.41 -19.83
C ALA A 258 6.45 -13.05 -20.45
N ALA A 259 5.36 -12.99 -21.24
CA ALA A 259 4.88 -11.77 -21.87
C ALA A 259 4.30 -10.78 -20.85
N GLU A 260 3.50 -11.26 -19.89
CA GLU A 260 2.96 -10.46 -18.80
C GLU A 260 4.06 -9.92 -17.89
N LYS A 261 5.04 -10.74 -17.53
CA LYS A 261 6.21 -10.30 -16.77
C LYS A 261 6.99 -9.22 -17.51
N ALA A 262 7.22 -9.39 -18.81
CA ALA A 262 7.90 -8.37 -19.61
C ALA A 262 7.13 -7.04 -19.67
N ALA A 263 5.79 -7.09 -19.73
CA ALA A 263 4.94 -5.90 -19.63
C ALA A 263 5.03 -5.24 -18.24
N ALA A 264 5.00 -6.08 -17.18
CA ALA A 264 5.13 -5.62 -15.79
C ALA A 264 6.49 -4.92 -15.53
N TRP A 265 7.61 -5.50 -16.01
CA TRP A 265 8.94 -4.88 -15.84
C TRP A 265 9.03 -3.51 -16.50
N LYS A 266 8.50 -3.35 -17.72
CA LYS A 266 8.44 -2.06 -18.40
C LYS A 266 7.58 -1.04 -17.65
N TRP A 267 6.43 -1.47 -17.13
CA TRP A 267 5.53 -0.60 -16.36
C TRP A 267 6.15 -0.20 -15.01
N LEU A 268 6.83 -1.11 -14.34
CA LEU A 268 7.54 -0.82 -13.10
C LEU A 268 8.71 0.16 -13.30
N HIS A 269 9.42 0.10 -14.45
CA HIS A 269 10.39 1.13 -14.83
C HIS A 269 9.75 2.54 -14.81
N TRP A 270 8.55 2.68 -15.40
CA TRP A 270 7.84 3.97 -15.44
C TRP A 270 7.47 4.49 -14.05
N HIS A 271 7.24 3.61 -13.09
CA HIS A 271 7.03 3.98 -11.68
C HIS A 271 8.28 4.55 -11.01
N THR A 272 9.47 4.23 -11.49
CA THR A 272 10.72 4.75 -10.92
C THR A 272 11.08 6.14 -11.43
N ASN A 273 10.45 6.60 -12.52
CA ASN A 273 10.72 7.92 -13.09
C ASN A 273 10.30 9.05 -12.15
N ALA A 274 11.26 9.90 -11.78
CA ALA A 274 11.04 10.99 -10.80
C ALA A 274 9.96 11.98 -11.25
N LYS A 275 9.84 12.29 -12.56
CA LYS A 275 8.81 13.22 -13.07
C LYS A 275 7.41 12.61 -12.96
N ASN A 276 7.27 11.31 -13.22
CA ASN A 276 6.01 10.59 -13.06
C ASN A 276 5.59 10.57 -11.59
N GLN A 277 6.53 10.31 -10.69
CA GLN A 277 6.30 10.34 -9.23
C GLN A 277 5.92 11.74 -8.76
N ALA A 278 6.59 12.80 -9.25
CA ALA A 278 6.25 14.18 -8.95
C ALA A 278 4.83 14.54 -9.44
N CYS A 279 4.44 14.07 -10.62
CA CYS A 279 3.06 14.22 -11.11
C CYS A 279 2.05 13.58 -10.14
N VAL A 280 2.26 12.33 -9.70
CA VAL A 280 1.38 11.65 -8.72
C VAL A 280 1.29 12.46 -7.43
N ALA A 281 2.41 12.98 -6.93
CA ALA A 281 2.47 13.76 -5.71
C ALA A 281 1.66 15.07 -5.77
N THR A 282 1.33 15.58 -6.97
CA THR A 282 0.44 16.77 -7.10
C THR A 282 -1.00 16.45 -6.74
N TYR A 283 -1.42 15.20 -6.84
CA TYR A 283 -2.80 14.76 -6.56
C TYR A 283 -2.99 14.25 -5.14
N ILE A 284 -1.97 13.67 -4.54
CA ILE A 284 -2.01 13.12 -3.19
C ILE A 284 -0.66 13.33 -2.50
N SER A 285 -0.66 13.66 -1.19
CA SER A 285 0.56 13.87 -0.41
C SER A 285 1.27 12.54 -0.08
N TYR A 286 1.53 11.74 -1.13
CA TYR A 286 2.40 10.57 -1.14
C TYR A 286 3.55 10.83 -2.10
N THR A 287 4.68 10.21 -1.88
CA THR A 287 5.87 10.40 -2.71
C THR A 287 6.41 9.06 -3.19
N GLY A 288 6.97 9.05 -4.38
CA GLY A 288 7.66 7.88 -4.89
C GLY A 288 9.05 7.67 -4.27
N PRO A 289 9.73 6.57 -4.62
CA PRO A 289 11.01 6.19 -4.04
C PRO A 289 12.23 6.90 -4.65
N SER A 290 12.06 7.91 -5.51
CA SER A 290 13.19 8.63 -6.10
C SER A 290 13.80 9.64 -5.13
N PRO A 291 15.15 9.65 -4.95
CA PRO A 291 15.83 10.68 -4.19
C PRO A 291 15.80 12.07 -4.89
N ASP A 292 15.45 12.09 -6.18
CA ASP A 292 15.48 13.29 -7.02
C ASP A 292 14.13 14.02 -7.06
N LEU A 293 13.21 13.71 -6.13
CA LEU A 293 11.87 14.30 -6.13
C LEU A 293 11.81 15.75 -5.64
N ASP A 294 12.54 16.09 -4.58
CA ASP A 294 12.42 17.40 -3.92
C ASP A 294 12.47 18.58 -4.90
N PRO A 295 13.40 18.64 -5.90
CA PRO A 295 13.43 19.71 -6.86
C PRO A 295 12.22 19.79 -7.81
N LEU A 296 11.49 18.68 -7.97
CA LEU A 296 10.35 18.55 -8.89
C LEU A 296 9.01 18.84 -8.20
N LEU A 297 8.99 18.83 -6.86
CA LEU A 297 7.77 19.04 -6.08
C LEU A 297 7.47 20.55 -5.94
N PRO A 298 6.19 20.94 -5.79
CA PRO A 298 5.78 22.31 -5.51
C PRO A 298 6.46 22.83 -4.23
N LYS A 299 7.20 23.93 -4.34
CA LYS A 299 8.03 24.46 -3.24
C LYS A 299 7.22 24.85 -2.00
N ASP A 300 6.02 25.34 -2.21
CA ASP A 300 5.06 25.74 -1.17
C ASP A 300 4.47 24.56 -0.43
N LYS A 301 4.56 23.34 -1.02
CA LYS A 301 4.00 22.09 -0.46
C LYS A 301 5.06 21.09 0.03
N LEU A 302 6.34 21.40 -0.06
CA LEU A 302 7.41 20.45 0.31
C LEU A 302 7.20 19.84 1.70
N LYS A 303 6.76 20.65 2.68
CA LYS A 303 6.49 20.19 4.06
C LYS A 303 5.29 19.25 4.19
N GLU A 304 4.52 19.07 3.14
CA GLU A 304 3.38 18.17 3.11
C GLU A 304 3.78 16.72 2.72
N TYR A 305 4.99 16.53 2.19
CA TYR A 305 5.41 15.24 1.65
C TYR A 305 6.21 14.39 2.64
N PRO A 306 5.92 13.07 2.72
CA PRO A 306 6.57 12.16 3.66
C PRO A 306 8.09 12.09 3.52
N THR A 307 8.60 12.08 2.29
CA THR A 307 10.03 11.92 1.99
C THR A 307 10.76 13.24 1.82
N TYR A 308 10.08 14.38 1.94
CA TYR A 308 10.79 15.66 2.01
C TYR A 308 11.90 15.56 3.07
N SER A 309 13.10 16.03 2.72
CA SER A 309 14.32 15.78 3.50
C SER A 309 14.18 16.11 4.99
N GLU A 310 13.46 17.19 5.34
CA GLU A 310 13.25 17.57 6.74
C GLU A 310 12.22 16.65 7.43
N ASN A 311 11.19 16.20 6.74
CA ASN A 311 10.21 15.27 7.28
C ASN A 311 10.81 13.86 7.44
N LYS A 312 11.57 13.40 6.43
CA LYS A 312 12.19 12.06 6.46
C LYS A 312 13.14 11.88 7.65
N LYS A 313 13.88 12.94 8.04
CA LYS A 313 14.84 12.92 9.16
C LYS A 313 14.20 12.67 10.54
N VAL A 314 12.95 13.05 10.71
CA VAL A 314 12.25 12.98 12.01
C VAL A 314 11.31 11.80 12.12
N GLN A 315 11.31 10.92 11.13
CA GLN A 315 10.48 9.72 11.06
C GLN A 315 11.35 8.46 11.18
N TRP A 316 10.71 7.34 11.42
CA TRP A 316 11.33 6.02 11.43
C TRP A 316 10.62 5.09 10.42
N LEU A 317 11.36 4.13 9.88
CA LEU A 317 10.82 3.16 8.91
C LEU A 317 10.07 2.04 9.63
N ALA A 318 8.94 1.64 9.06
CA ALA A 318 8.15 0.51 9.54
C ALA A 318 8.99 -0.79 9.56
N ASN A 319 8.94 -1.52 10.67
CA ASN A 319 9.66 -2.79 10.85
C ASN A 319 8.77 -3.99 10.51
N ALA A 320 8.57 -4.24 9.23
CA ALA A 320 7.70 -5.32 8.77
C ALA A 320 8.15 -6.71 9.23
N GLN A 321 9.45 -6.95 9.41
CA GLN A 321 9.94 -8.26 9.82
C GLN A 321 9.47 -8.61 11.24
N TRP A 322 9.54 -7.65 12.17
CA TRP A 322 9.04 -7.89 13.53
C TRP A 322 7.54 -8.25 13.54
N TRP A 323 6.73 -7.55 12.73
CA TRP A 323 5.29 -7.83 12.61
C TRP A 323 5.02 -9.22 12.04
N LEU A 324 5.80 -9.65 11.04
CA LEU A 324 5.69 -11.00 10.47
C LEU A 324 6.01 -12.07 11.51
N ASP A 325 7.11 -11.89 12.25
CA ASP A 325 7.59 -12.86 13.24
C ASP A 325 6.65 -12.98 14.46
N ASN A 326 5.84 -11.95 14.72
CA ASN A 326 4.95 -11.86 15.89
C ASN A 326 3.46 -11.79 15.53
N ALA A 327 3.09 -12.04 14.27
CA ALA A 327 1.73 -11.85 13.76
C ALA A 327 0.66 -12.55 14.63
N ASP A 328 0.85 -13.82 14.97
CA ASP A 328 -0.13 -14.62 15.72
C ASP A 328 -0.35 -14.09 17.14
N VAL A 329 0.73 -13.73 17.84
CA VAL A 329 0.63 -13.21 19.20
C VAL A 329 0.01 -11.82 19.23
N VAL A 330 0.34 -10.99 18.26
CA VAL A 330 -0.23 -9.65 18.14
C VAL A 330 -1.72 -9.73 17.82
N GLU A 331 -2.11 -10.53 16.82
CA GLU A 331 -3.51 -10.67 16.41
C GLU A 331 -4.37 -11.21 17.55
N LYS A 332 -3.91 -12.28 18.22
CA LYS A 332 -4.61 -12.83 19.39
C LYS A 332 -4.86 -11.76 20.46
N ARG A 333 -3.80 -11.03 20.85
CA ARG A 333 -3.89 -9.99 21.88
C ARG A 333 -4.73 -8.78 21.45
N TRP A 334 -4.70 -8.44 20.14
CA TRP A 334 -5.54 -7.38 19.60
C TRP A 334 -7.02 -7.73 19.69
N GLN A 335 -7.39 -8.95 19.34
CA GLN A 335 -8.77 -9.44 19.48
C GLN A 335 -9.21 -9.48 20.95
N GLU A 336 -8.37 -9.98 21.86
CA GLU A 336 -8.64 -9.96 23.30
C GLU A 336 -8.87 -8.52 23.82
N PHE A 337 -8.05 -7.57 23.41
CA PHE A 337 -8.20 -6.15 23.74
C PHE A 337 -9.51 -5.56 23.21
N LYS A 338 -9.92 -5.89 21.99
CA LYS A 338 -11.17 -5.42 21.39
C LYS A 338 -12.40 -5.97 22.12
N LEU A 339 -12.34 -7.19 22.60
CA LEU A 339 -13.44 -7.83 23.33
C LEU A 339 -13.61 -7.34 24.78
N GLN A 340 -12.58 -6.76 25.37
CA GLN A 340 -12.65 -6.13 26.71
C GLN A 340 -13.44 -4.83 26.58
N GLN A 341 -14.73 -4.85 26.81
CA GLN A 341 -15.58 -3.65 26.87
C GLN A 341 -15.56 -3.02 28.27
#